data_175805b148e29004d212c880af2affed
#
_entry.id   175805b148e29004d212c880af2affed
#
_cell.length_a   1.000
_cell.length_b   1.000
_cell.length_c   1.000
_cell.angle_alpha   90.00
_cell.angle_beta   90.00
_cell.angle_gamma   90.00
#
_symmetry.space_group_name_H-M   'P 1'
#
loop_
_entity.id
_entity.type
_entity.pdbx_description
1 polymer ?
#
loop_
_entity_poly.entity_id
_entity_poly.type
_entity_poly.pdbx_seq_one_letter_code
_entity_poly.pdbx_strand_id
1 'polypeptide(L)'
;MNRATIHQWFDNVSVAEGKGKVREDLQIEGVRETGEYIRGLIEQEVKLVGNGKVVLGGLSQGCAAGLCVMLGLAGEVEGYLGGFIGMSGWLPWRTPLEEILRQETDEEDNDNPFGTDEDAEETTEMQAVNYLRDVMDLPPLSLSTFSYLFPPVFLGHGKIDEKVPFALGNEAAATLKRLGMDVEWKDYDIGHWYLVPDEIDDIVTFLNRIAAL
;
A
#
# COMPACT_ATOMS: atom_id res chain seq x y z
N MET A 1 34.97 -9.76 8.77
CA MET A 1 34.18 -9.08 7.73
C MET A 1 33.47 -7.90 8.38
N ASN A 2 33.81 -6.67 8.00
CA ASN A 2 33.10 -5.50 8.47
C ASN A 2 31.68 -5.54 7.83
N ARG A 3 30.65 -5.79 8.64
CA ARG A 3 29.27 -5.59 8.22
C ARG A 3 29.03 -4.09 8.18
N ALA A 4 28.81 -3.54 6.98
CA ALA A 4 28.33 -2.17 6.86
C ALA A 4 26.91 -2.11 7.45
N THR A 5 26.69 -1.16 8.35
CA THR A 5 25.32 -0.87 8.83
C THR A 5 24.59 -0.17 7.69
N ILE A 6 23.49 -0.73 7.24
CA ILE A 6 22.59 -0.14 6.22
C ILE A 6 21.34 0.32 6.96
N HIS A 7 20.96 1.58 6.78
CA HIS A 7 19.69 2.08 7.27
C HIS A 7 18.55 1.56 6.38
N GLN A 8 17.58 0.91 6.98
CA GLN A 8 16.42 0.31 6.31
C GLN A 8 15.15 0.69 7.07
N TRP A 9 14.02 0.75 6.37
CA TRP A 9 12.70 0.92 6.98
C TRP A 9 12.23 -0.35 7.68
N PHE A 10 12.62 -1.51 7.15
CA PHE A 10 12.38 -2.84 7.72
C PHE A 10 13.39 -3.83 7.15
N ASP A 11 13.61 -4.94 7.81
CA ASP A 11 14.53 -5.96 7.35
C ASP A 11 14.03 -6.57 6.03
N ASN A 12 14.88 -6.58 5.01
CA ASN A 12 14.59 -7.17 3.72
C ASN A 12 15.75 -8.03 3.22
N VAL A 13 15.47 -9.32 3.00
CA VAL A 13 16.46 -10.29 2.54
C VAL A 13 16.56 -10.30 1.01
N SER A 14 15.45 -10.17 0.31
CA SER A 14 15.39 -10.09 -1.16
C SER A 14 13.98 -9.67 -1.61
N VAL A 15 13.92 -8.83 -2.64
CA VAL A 15 12.66 -8.52 -3.35
C VAL A 15 12.51 -9.35 -4.63
N ALA A 16 13.57 -10.06 -5.08
CA ALA A 16 13.54 -10.84 -6.30
C ALA A 16 12.91 -12.23 -6.05
N GLU A 17 11.80 -12.51 -6.69
CA GLU A 17 11.26 -13.88 -6.77
C GLU A 17 12.30 -14.82 -7.42
N GLY A 18 12.49 -16.00 -6.81
CA GLY A 18 13.34 -17.07 -7.37
C GLY A 18 14.67 -17.31 -6.67
N LYS A 19 15.08 -16.50 -5.69
CA LYS A 19 16.31 -16.74 -4.89
C LYS A 19 16.04 -17.13 -3.44
N GLY A 20 14.98 -17.87 -3.18
CA GLY A 20 14.54 -18.32 -1.85
C GLY A 20 13.19 -17.70 -1.45
N LYS A 21 12.55 -18.31 -0.46
CA LYS A 21 11.30 -17.76 0.11
C LYS A 21 11.59 -16.35 0.60
N VAL A 22 10.78 -15.38 0.15
CA VAL A 22 10.77 -14.06 0.79
C VAL A 22 10.47 -14.27 2.27
N ARG A 23 11.39 -13.86 3.12
CA ARG A 23 11.29 -14.03 4.57
C ARG A 23 10.52 -12.85 5.16
N GLU A 24 9.22 -12.79 4.81
CA GLU A 24 8.30 -11.74 5.29
C GLU A 24 8.20 -11.72 6.82
N ASP A 25 8.39 -12.88 7.45
CA ASP A 25 8.45 -13.02 8.91
C ASP A 25 9.52 -12.13 9.57
N LEU A 26 10.65 -11.87 8.89
CA LEU A 26 11.70 -10.99 9.39
C LEU A 26 11.39 -9.49 9.22
N GLN A 27 10.38 -9.17 8.40
CA GLN A 27 10.00 -7.79 8.11
C GLN A 27 9.02 -7.23 9.15
N ILE A 28 8.31 -8.11 9.87
CA ILE A 28 7.16 -7.75 10.72
C ILE A 28 7.54 -6.69 11.76
N GLU A 29 8.61 -6.93 12.54
CA GLU A 29 9.03 -6.02 13.60
C GLU A 29 9.38 -4.63 13.04
N GLY A 30 10.21 -4.59 12.00
CA GLY A 30 10.61 -3.32 11.37
C GLY A 30 9.45 -2.57 10.70
N VAL A 31 8.47 -3.28 10.13
CA VAL A 31 7.26 -2.65 9.56
C VAL A 31 6.36 -2.08 10.67
N ARG A 32 6.23 -2.74 11.80
CA ARG A 32 5.50 -2.23 12.97
C ARG A 32 6.14 -0.94 13.51
N GLU A 33 7.43 -0.97 13.79
CA GLU A 33 8.18 0.20 14.27
C GLU A 33 8.10 1.38 13.28
N THR A 34 8.31 1.10 11.99
CA THR A 34 8.20 2.09 10.91
C THR A 34 6.78 2.63 10.79
N GLY A 35 5.78 1.74 10.89
CA GLY A 35 4.37 2.10 10.84
C GLY A 35 3.99 3.07 11.97
N GLU A 36 4.36 2.77 13.20
CA GLU A 36 4.13 3.62 14.36
C GLU A 36 4.81 5.00 14.20
N TYR A 37 6.07 5.00 13.75
CA TYR A 37 6.82 6.24 13.53
C TYR A 37 6.19 7.13 12.46
N ILE A 38 5.90 6.59 11.27
CA ILE A 38 5.31 7.34 10.14
C ILE A 38 3.90 7.82 10.52
N ARG A 39 3.09 6.96 11.17
CA ARG A 39 1.77 7.34 11.67
C ARG A 39 1.85 8.56 12.60
N GLY A 40 2.78 8.55 13.56
CA GLY A 40 2.99 9.69 14.45
C GLY A 40 3.37 10.97 13.72
N LEU A 41 4.13 10.89 12.62
CA LEU A 41 4.43 12.04 11.77
C LEU A 41 3.18 12.53 11.01
N ILE A 42 2.41 11.62 10.42
CA ILE A 42 1.16 11.96 9.72
C ILE A 42 0.19 12.67 10.68
N GLU A 43 0.02 12.15 11.89
CA GLU A 43 -0.84 12.78 12.92
C GLU A 43 -0.41 14.20 13.26
N GLN A 44 0.89 14.45 13.33
CA GLN A 44 1.43 15.79 13.60
C GLN A 44 1.14 16.74 12.44
N GLU A 45 1.38 16.29 11.19
CA GLU A 45 1.14 17.10 10.00
C GLU A 45 -0.37 17.38 9.80
N VAL A 46 -1.22 16.38 10.00
CA VAL A 46 -2.68 16.54 9.92
C VAL A 46 -3.19 17.57 10.94
N LYS A 47 -2.63 17.62 12.15
CA LYS A 47 -2.97 18.68 13.13
C LYS A 47 -2.61 20.08 12.66
N LEU A 48 -1.58 20.21 11.82
CA LEU A 48 -1.12 21.50 11.30
C LEU A 48 -1.89 21.97 10.07
N VAL A 49 -2.18 21.04 9.13
CA VAL A 49 -2.73 21.40 7.83
C VAL A 49 -4.16 20.92 7.60
N GLY A 50 -4.63 19.98 8.39
CA GLY A 50 -5.96 19.36 8.32
C GLY A 50 -5.98 18.05 7.55
N ASN A 51 -7.06 17.26 7.74
CA ASN A 51 -7.30 16.01 7.04
C ASN A 51 -7.34 16.22 5.51
N GLY A 52 -6.90 15.20 4.77
CA GLY A 52 -6.90 15.21 3.31
C GLY A 52 -5.85 16.13 2.67
N LYS A 53 -5.01 16.81 3.47
CA LYS A 53 -3.96 17.71 2.96
C LYS A 53 -2.55 17.17 3.09
N VAL A 54 -2.38 16.03 3.72
CA VAL A 54 -1.09 15.35 3.86
C VAL A 54 -0.98 14.29 2.77
N VAL A 55 0.08 14.34 1.98
CA VAL A 55 0.42 13.33 0.98
C VAL A 55 1.61 12.53 1.49
N LEU A 56 1.45 11.21 1.59
CA LEU A 56 2.56 10.32 1.92
C LEU A 56 3.26 9.87 0.64
N GLY A 57 4.59 9.89 0.62
CA GLY A 57 5.35 9.44 -0.54
C GLY A 57 6.57 8.62 -0.18
N GLY A 58 6.98 7.72 -1.08
CA GLY A 58 8.16 6.89 -0.88
C GLY A 58 8.80 6.39 -2.16
N LEU A 59 10.12 6.18 -2.10
CA LEU A 59 10.92 5.58 -3.16
C LEU A 59 11.42 4.21 -2.69
N SER A 60 11.36 3.19 -3.55
CA SER A 60 11.92 1.87 -3.29
C SER A 60 11.33 1.24 -2.01
N GLN A 61 12.14 0.89 -1.03
CA GLN A 61 11.68 0.39 0.27
C GLN A 61 10.79 1.39 1.01
N GLY A 62 11.01 2.70 0.84
CA GLY A 62 10.14 3.74 1.39
C GLY A 62 8.74 3.71 0.77
N CYS A 63 8.60 3.37 -0.53
CA CYS A 63 7.31 3.11 -1.15
C CYS A 63 6.64 1.88 -0.52
N ALA A 64 7.38 0.78 -0.35
CA ALA A 64 6.86 -0.45 0.25
C ALA A 64 6.37 -0.22 1.70
N ALA A 65 7.16 0.47 2.52
CA ALA A 65 6.77 0.85 3.87
C ALA A 65 5.54 1.77 3.88
N GLY A 66 5.55 2.78 3.02
CA GLY A 66 4.44 3.72 2.89
C GLY A 66 3.12 3.07 2.47
N LEU A 67 3.16 2.07 1.58
CA LEU A 67 1.97 1.28 1.20
C LEU A 67 1.40 0.51 2.40
N CYS A 68 2.26 -0.12 3.22
CA CYS A 68 1.81 -0.78 4.44
C CYS A 68 1.16 0.22 5.41
N VAL A 69 1.77 1.39 5.62
CA VAL A 69 1.23 2.43 6.48
C VAL A 69 -0.11 2.95 5.96
N MET A 70 -0.21 3.26 4.66
CA MET A 70 -1.43 3.75 4.03
C MET A 70 -2.59 2.75 4.19
N LEU A 71 -2.34 1.46 3.92
CA LEU A 71 -3.35 0.41 4.10
C LEU A 71 -3.68 0.19 5.58
N GLY A 72 -2.68 0.24 6.46
CA GLY A 72 -2.88 0.13 7.90
C GLY A 72 -3.68 1.29 8.51
N LEU A 73 -3.61 2.49 7.94
CA LEU A 73 -4.40 3.67 8.37
C LEU A 73 -5.83 3.67 7.84
N ALA A 74 -6.19 2.75 6.94
CA ALA A 74 -7.55 2.67 6.40
C ALA A 74 -8.59 2.64 7.52
N GLY A 75 -9.62 3.46 7.40
CA GLY A 75 -10.75 3.51 8.33
C GLY A 75 -10.47 4.08 9.74
N GLU A 76 -9.25 4.51 10.06
CA GLU A 76 -8.97 5.06 11.40
C GLU A 76 -9.47 6.51 11.54
N VAL A 77 -9.30 7.31 10.51
CA VAL A 77 -9.81 8.70 10.46
C VAL A 77 -10.23 9.02 9.04
N GLU A 78 -11.47 9.50 8.87
CA GLU A 78 -11.99 9.92 7.59
C GLU A 78 -11.11 11.03 6.98
N GLY A 79 -10.59 10.78 5.74
CA GLY A 79 -9.77 11.76 5.02
C GLY A 79 -8.38 12.02 5.60
N TYR A 80 -7.76 11.05 6.27
CA TYR A 80 -6.45 11.22 6.91
C TYR A 80 -5.35 11.64 5.93
N LEU A 81 -5.23 10.94 4.79
CA LEU A 81 -4.28 11.28 3.73
C LEU A 81 -5.02 11.83 2.51
N GLY A 82 -4.47 12.88 1.91
CA GLY A 82 -4.94 13.43 0.64
C GLY A 82 -4.47 12.64 -0.58
N GLY A 83 -3.41 11.83 -0.44
CA GLY A 83 -2.89 11.01 -1.51
C GLY A 83 -1.68 10.18 -1.09
N PHE A 84 -1.31 9.24 -1.95
CA PHE A 84 -0.07 8.48 -1.85
C PHE A 84 0.72 8.52 -3.15
N ILE A 85 2.04 8.69 -3.07
CA ILE A 85 2.95 8.67 -4.22
C ILE A 85 4.04 7.62 -3.98
N GLY A 86 4.07 6.58 -4.79
CA GLY A 86 5.06 5.52 -4.73
C GLY A 86 5.91 5.45 -6.00
N MET A 87 7.23 5.35 -5.84
CA MET A 87 8.17 5.23 -6.94
C MET A 87 9.05 4.00 -6.76
N SER A 88 9.21 3.22 -7.83
CA SER A 88 10.12 2.05 -7.90
C SER A 88 10.00 1.09 -6.71
N GLY A 89 8.78 0.85 -6.21
CA GLY A 89 8.52 0.05 -5.01
C GLY A 89 7.78 -1.25 -5.30
N TRP A 90 7.32 -1.89 -4.24
CA TRP A 90 6.51 -3.12 -4.26
C TRP A 90 5.51 -3.10 -3.10
N LEU A 91 4.52 -3.99 -3.14
CA LEU A 91 3.59 -4.21 -2.04
C LEU A 91 4.07 -5.42 -1.20
N PRO A 92 4.51 -5.21 0.04
CA PRO A 92 4.79 -6.32 0.97
C PRO A 92 3.52 -7.15 1.23
N TRP A 93 3.69 -8.44 1.54
CA TRP A 93 2.59 -9.39 1.76
C TRP A 93 1.55 -9.47 0.63
N ARG A 94 1.91 -9.06 -0.60
CA ARG A 94 1.01 -9.11 -1.76
C ARG A 94 0.42 -10.50 -1.97
N THR A 95 1.22 -11.56 -1.85
CA THR A 95 0.76 -12.93 -2.09
C THR A 95 -0.41 -13.32 -1.18
N PRO A 96 -0.32 -13.22 0.15
CA PRO A 96 -1.48 -13.51 1.00
C PRO A 96 -2.66 -12.56 0.77
N LEU A 97 -2.43 -11.28 0.47
CA LEU A 97 -3.52 -10.36 0.11
C LEU A 97 -4.27 -10.84 -1.14
N GLU A 98 -3.55 -11.27 -2.18
CA GLU A 98 -4.17 -11.79 -3.39
C GLU A 98 -4.85 -13.16 -3.21
N GLU A 99 -4.35 -14.00 -2.30
CA GLU A 99 -5.01 -15.25 -1.96
C GLU A 99 -6.38 -14.99 -1.31
N ILE A 100 -6.46 -14.01 -0.40
CA ILE A 100 -7.73 -13.60 0.20
C ILE A 100 -8.67 -13.04 -0.89
N LEU A 101 -8.20 -12.10 -1.71
CA LEU A 101 -9.00 -11.47 -2.76
C LEU A 101 -9.48 -12.44 -3.87
N ARG A 102 -8.94 -13.64 -3.98
CA ARG A 102 -9.40 -14.66 -4.94
C ARG A 102 -10.60 -15.47 -4.41
N GLN A 103 -10.84 -15.50 -3.12
CA GLN A 103 -11.90 -16.33 -2.52
C GLN A 103 -13.30 -15.87 -2.96
N GLU A 104 -13.51 -14.61 -3.34
CA GLU A 104 -14.78 -14.11 -3.87
C GLU A 104 -15.25 -14.80 -5.17
N THR A 105 -14.32 -15.21 -6.03
CA THR A 105 -14.70 -15.78 -7.33
C THR A 105 -15.29 -17.19 -7.25
N ASP A 106 -15.12 -17.86 -6.11
CA ASP A 106 -15.61 -19.23 -5.92
C ASP A 106 -16.94 -19.28 -5.15
N GLU A 107 -17.39 -18.16 -4.53
CA GLU A 107 -18.61 -18.11 -3.69
C GLU A 107 -19.83 -17.46 -4.38
N GLU A 108 -19.70 -16.86 -5.55
CA GLU A 108 -20.81 -16.21 -6.29
C GLU A 108 -21.96 -17.18 -6.69
N ASP A 109 -21.81 -18.49 -6.50
CA ASP A 109 -22.84 -19.51 -6.79
C ASP A 109 -23.72 -19.89 -5.57
N ASN A 110 -23.54 -19.24 -4.41
CA ASN A 110 -24.31 -19.56 -3.22
C ASN A 110 -25.41 -18.49 -2.95
N ASP A 111 -26.41 -18.48 -3.83
CA ASP A 111 -27.60 -17.63 -3.70
C ASP A 111 -28.42 -18.12 -2.49
N ASN A 112 -28.15 -17.57 -1.29
CA ASN A 112 -28.93 -17.83 -0.08
C ASN A 112 -30.06 -16.78 0.04
N PRO A 113 -31.31 -17.09 -0.40
CA PRO A 113 -32.42 -16.13 -0.43
C PRO A 113 -32.99 -15.77 0.96
N PHE A 114 -32.39 -16.22 2.04
CA PHE A 114 -32.86 -16.04 3.41
C PHE A 114 -31.85 -15.33 4.34
N GLY A 115 -30.78 -14.70 3.80
CA GLY A 115 -29.85 -13.87 4.58
C GLY A 115 -30.60 -12.64 5.14
N THR A 116 -30.46 -12.39 6.45
CA THR A 116 -30.98 -11.16 7.09
C THR A 116 -29.92 -10.08 7.04
N ASP A 117 -30.32 -8.81 6.89
CA ASP A 117 -29.43 -7.62 6.81
C ASP A 117 -28.54 -7.44 8.06
N GLU A 118 -28.67 -8.28 9.07
CA GLU A 118 -27.85 -8.26 10.30
C GLU A 118 -26.57 -9.11 10.19
N ASP A 119 -26.44 -9.96 9.16
CA ASP A 119 -25.30 -10.84 8.90
C ASP A 119 -24.44 -10.29 7.71
N ALA A 120 -24.21 -8.97 7.61
CA ALA A 120 -23.30 -8.44 6.63
C ALA A 120 -21.92 -9.03 6.82
N GLU A 121 -21.54 -9.97 5.95
CA GLU A 121 -20.23 -10.64 5.98
C GLU A 121 -19.12 -9.63 5.62
N GLU A 122 -17.95 -9.84 6.22
CA GLU A 122 -16.76 -9.07 5.94
C GLU A 122 -16.32 -9.30 4.49
N THR A 123 -16.23 -8.24 3.68
CA THR A 123 -15.80 -8.38 2.28
C THR A 123 -14.34 -8.85 2.18
N THR A 124 -13.96 -9.46 1.06
CA THR A 124 -12.58 -9.94 0.85
C THR A 124 -11.57 -8.81 0.86
N GLU A 125 -11.94 -7.60 0.40
CA GLU A 125 -11.10 -6.40 0.51
C GLU A 125 -10.86 -6.03 1.97
N MET A 126 -11.90 -6.07 2.80
CA MET A 126 -11.78 -5.78 4.22
C MET A 126 -10.94 -6.85 4.92
N GLN A 127 -11.12 -8.14 4.61
CA GLN A 127 -10.31 -9.24 5.12
C GLN A 127 -8.84 -9.07 4.73
N ALA A 128 -8.55 -8.68 3.48
CA ALA A 128 -7.19 -8.42 3.02
C ALA A 128 -6.54 -7.26 3.76
N VAL A 129 -7.26 -6.16 3.99
CA VAL A 129 -6.77 -5.03 4.78
C VAL A 129 -6.57 -5.43 6.24
N ASN A 130 -7.51 -6.17 6.84
CA ASN A 130 -7.41 -6.65 8.21
C ASN A 130 -6.25 -7.62 8.40
N TYR A 131 -5.94 -8.47 7.41
CA TYR A 131 -4.72 -9.27 7.42
C TYR A 131 -3.46 -8.40 7.57
N LEU A 132 -3.33 -7.33 6.78
CA LEU A 132 -2.17 -6.44 6.87
C LEU A 132 -2.16 -5.66 8.20
N ARG A 133 -3.33 -5.28 8.71
CA ARG A 133 -3.45 -4.63 10.02
C ARG A 133 -2.99 -5.55 11.15
N ASP A 134 -3.33 -6.84 11.09
CA ASP A 134 -2.82 -7.84 12.05
C ASP A 134 -1.29 -7.97 11.97
N VAL A 135 -0.72 -8.00 10.76
CA VAL A 135 0.75 -7.96 10.58
C VAL A 135 1.35 -6.74 11.27
N MET A 136 0.69 -5.58 11.21
CA MET A 136 1.14 -4.32 11.82
C MET A 136 0.76 -4.16 13.31
N ASP A 137 0.12 -5.17 13.93
CA ASP A 137 -0.39 -5.13 15.30
C ASP A 137 -1.45 -4.04 15.52
N LEU A 138 -2.29 -3.81 14.52
CA LEU A 138 -3.40 -2.85 14.55
C LEU A 138 -4.73 -3.59 14.74
N PRO A 139 -5.72 -2.99 15.45
CA PRO A 139 -7.04 -3.59 15.59
C PRO A 139 -7.74 -3.72 14.23
N PRO A 140 -8.59 -4.76 14.04
CA PRO A 140 -9.31 -4.93 12.79
C PRO A 140 -10.30 -3.78 12.54
N LEU A 141 -10.57 -3.51 11.28
CA LEU A 141 -11.63 -2.59 10.86
C LEU A 141 -13.00 -3.22 11.08
N SER A 142 -13.99 -2.38 11.32
CA SER A 142 -15.40 -2.77 11.29
C SER A 142 -16.03 -2.42 9.94
N LEU A 143 -17.15 -3.07 9.59
CA LEU A 143 -17.92 -2.77 8.37
C LEU A 143 -18.30 -1.28 8.26
N SER A 144 -18.59 -0.63 9.38
CA SER A 144 -18.90 0.80 9.42
C SER A 144 -17.73 1.72 9.11
N THR A 145 -16.51 1.24 9.26
CA THR A 145 -15.29 2.02 9.02
C THR A 145 -14.62 1.70 7.69
N PHE A 146 -14.87 0.52 7.11
CA PHE A 146 -14.22 0.09 5.87
C PHE A 146 -14.76 0.80 4.61
N SER A 147 -16.03 1.19 4.58
CA SER A 147 -16.67 1.79 3.40
C SER A 147 -16.08 3.12 2.95
N TYR A 148 -15.11 3.65 3.66
CA TYR A 148 -14.53 4.96 3.41
C TYR A 148 -13.02 4.92 3.36
N LEU A 149 -12.47 5.11 2.17
CA LEU A 149 -11.41 6.07 1.95
C LEU A 149 -9.99 5.53 2.01
N PHE A 150 -9.67 4.81 0.96
CA PHE A 150 -8.28 4.86 0.54
C PHE A 150 -8.04 6.20 -0.18
N PRO A 151 -6.92 6.89 0.09
CA PRO A 151 -6.55 8.07 -0.67
C PRO A 151 -6.25 7.69 -2.13
N PRO A 152 -6.36 8.62 -3.10
CA PRO A 152 -5.85 8.43 -4.43
C PRO A 152 -4.36 8.06 -4.42
N VAL A 153 -3.96 7.16 -5.30
CA VAL A 153 -2.60 6.60 -5.35
C VAL A 153 -1.97 6.88 -6.71
N PHE A 154 -0.76 7.41 -6.72
CA PHE A 154 0.13 7.43 -7.87
C PHE A 154 1.24 6.41 -7.65
N LEU A 155 1.48 5.54 -8.64
CA LEU A 155 2.62 4.62 -8.65
C LEU A 155 3.39 4.76 -9.95
N GLY A 156 4.69 5.06 -9.85
CA GLY A 156 5.63 5.11 -10.95
C GLY A 156 6.70 4.03 -10.85
N HIS A 157 7.13 3.45 -12.00
CA HIS A 157 8.19 2.43 -12.00
C HIS A 157 9.00 2.42 -13.29
N GLY A 158 10.31 2.21 -13.15
CA GLY A 158 11.23 2.04 -14.27
C GLY A 158 11.11 0.65 -14.90
N LYS A 159 10.92 0.56 -16.23
CA LYS A 159 10.81 -0.72 -16.97
C LYS A 159 12.07 -1.57 -16.90
N ILE A 160 13.22 -0.93 -16.75
CA ILE A 160 14.53 -1.59 -16.68
C ILE A 160 15.14 -1.52 -15.27
N ASP A 161 14.28 -1.48 -14.24
CA ASP A 161 14.70 -1.48 -12.84
C ASP A 161 15.41 -2.81 -12.49
N GLU A 162 16.69 -2.69 -12.12
CA GLU A 162 17.56 -3.80 -11.81
C GLU A 162 17.51 -4.21 -10.31
N LYS A 163 16.94 -3.37 -9.45
CA LYS A 163 16.88 -3.58 -7.99
C LYS A 163 15.53 -4.10 -7.54
N VAL A 164 14.47 -3.47 -8.00
CA VAL A 164 13.08 -3.88 -7.78
C VAL A 164 12.49 -4.25 -9.13
N PRO A 165 12.26 -5.53 -9.41
CA PRO A 165 11.70 -5.96 -10.69
C PRO A 165 10.40 -5.21 -11.04
N PHE A 166 10.29 -4.72 -12.27
CA PHE A 166 9.14 -3.98 -12.79
C PHE A 166 7.81 -4.69 -12.51
N ALA A 167 7.80 -6.04 -12.63
CA ALA A 167 6.62 -6.85 -12.35
C ALA A 167 6.06 -6.60 -10.95
N LEU A 168 6.90 -6.40 -9.93
CA LEU A 168 6.44 -6.19 -8.55
C LEU A 168 5.69 -4.86 -8.37
N GLY A 169 6.11 -3.81 -9.06
CA GLY A 169 5.40 -2.53 -9.06
C GLY A 169 4.05 -2.63 -9.80
N ASN A 170 4.04 -3.29 -10.96
CA ASN A 170 2.82 -3.52 -11.74
C ASN A 170 1.81 -4.39 -10.98
N GLU A 171 2.27 -5.43 -10.30
CA GLU A 171 1.47 -6.31 -9.46
C GLU A 171 0.93 -5.56 -8.22
N ALA A 172 1.74 -4.70 -7.59
CA ALA A 172 1.29 -3.83 -6.51
C ALA A 172 0.12 -2.94 -6.97
N ALA A 173 0.26 -2.27 -8.13
CA ALA A 173 -0.80 -1.45 -8.69
C ALA A 173 -2.08 -2.26 -8.98
N ALA A 174 -1.95 -3.48 -9.51
CA ALA A 174 -3.08 -4.37 -9.78
C ALA A 174 -3.79 -4.78 -8.48
N THR A 175 -3.05 -5.17 -7.44
CA THR A 175 -3.62 -5.56 -6.14
C THR A 175 -4.35 -4.40 -5.48
N LEU A 176 -3.78 -3.18 -5.50
CA LEU A 176 -4.43 -1.99 -4.94
C LEU A 176 -5.74 -1.64 -5.68
N LYS A 177 -5.77 -1.81 -7.02
CA LYS A 177 -7.01 -1.64 -7.80
C LYS A 177 -8.08 -2.67 -7.42
N ARG A 178 -7.68 -3.92 -7.15
CA ARG A 178 -8.61 -4.96 -6.67
C ARG A 178 -9.15 -4.66 -5.27
N LEU A 179 -8.38 -3.96 -4.43
CA LEU A 179 -8.85 -3.42 -3.16
C LEU A 179 -9.79 -2.21 -3.31
N GLY A 180 -10.20 -1.85 -4.54
CA GLY A 180 -11.12 -0.74 -4.81
C GLY A 180 -10.48 0.65 -4.82
N MET A 181 -9.14 0.75 -4.83
CA MET A 181 -8.43 2.03 -4.77
C MET A 181 -8.34 2.74 -6.13
N ASP A 182 -8.39 4.07 -6.13
CA ASP A 182 -8.09 4.91 -7.29
C ASP A 182 -6.56 4.96 -7.51
N VAL A 183 -6.06 4.13 -8.43
CA VAL A 183 -4.62 3.99 -8.71
C VAL A 183 -4.27 4.47 -10.11
N GLU A 184 -3.49 5.54 -10.18
CA GLU A 184 -2.80 5.98 -11.37
C GLU A 184 -1.44 5.28 -11.47
N TRP A 185 -1.28 4.39 -12.48
CA TRP A 185 -0.06 3.66 -12.73
C TRP A 185 0.67 4.20 -13.94
N LYS A 186 1.96 4.47 -13.80
CA LYS A 186 2.86 4.95 -14.87
C LYS A 186 4.12 4.12 -14.93
N ASP A 187 4.59 3.86 -16.14
CA ASP A 187 5.88 3.20 -16.38
C ASP A 187 6.81 4.09 -17.22
N TYR A 188 8.11 3.99 -16.95
CA TYR A 188 9.12 4.86 -17.54
C TYR A 188 10.30 4.04 -18.07
N ASP A 189 10.95 4.52 -19.12
CA ASP A 189 12.14 3.87 -19.71
C ASP A 189 13.41 4.23 -18.90
N ILE A 190 13.43 3.88 -17.62
CA ILE A 190 14.51 4.15 -16.67
C ILE A 190 14.74 2.94 -15.75
N GLY A 191 15.90 2.92 -15.06
CA GLY A 191 16.24 1.96 -14.02
C GLY A 191 15.63 2.29 -12.66
N HIS A 192 16.34 1.91 -11.59
CA HIS A 192 15.87 2.09 -10.20
C HIS A 192 16.03 3.54 -9.73
N TRP A 193 15.18 4.42 -10.25
CA TRP A 193 15.11 5.84 -9.84
C TRP A 193 13.81 6.46 -10.36
N TYR A 194 13.61 7.74 -10.15
CA TYR A 194 12.53 8.51 -10.77
C TYR A 194 13.03 9.27 -12.02
N LEU A 195 12.18 9.42 -13.01
CA LEU A 195 12.52 10.11 -14.27
C LEU A 195 12.23 11.61 -14.19
N VAL A 196 13.23 12.40 -14.55
CA VAL A 196 13.09 13.86 -14.69
C VAL A 196 13.21 14.24 -16.17
N PRO A 197 12.28 15.03 -16.73
CA PRO A 197 11.13 15.66 -16.04
C PRO A 197 9.86 14.80 -15.97
N ASP A 198 9.70 13.79 -16.82
CA ASP A 198 8.41 13.18 -17.18
C ASP A 198 7.63 12.63 -15.96
N GLU A 199 8.27 11.83 -15.10
CA GLU A 199 7.60 11.29 -13.91
C GLU A 199 7.28 12.39 -12.89
N ILE A 200 8.15 13.41 -12.78
CA ILE A 200 7.91 14.55 -11.89
C ILE A 200 6.72 15.38 -12.39
N ASP A 201 6.59 15.58 -13.70
CA ASP A 201 5.46 16.30 -14.30
C ASP A 201 4.14 15.51 -14.11
N ASP A 202 4.18 14.19 -14.25
CA ASP A 202 3.04 13.31 -13.95
C ASP A 202 2.64 13.40 -12.46
N ILE A 203 3.61 13.37 -11.54
CA ILE A 203 3.38 13.56 -10.09
C ILE A 203 2.76 14.92 -9.80
N VAL A 204 3.26 16.01 -10.41
CA VAL A 204 2.68 17.35 -10.26
C VAL A 204 1.25 17.39 -10.78
N THR A 205 0.97 16.72 -11.90
CA THR A 205 -0.38 16.60 -12.45
C THR A 205 -1.30 15.87 -11.51
N PHE A 206 -0.85 14.75 -10.94
CA PHE A 206 -1.58 14.00 -9.91
C PHE A 206 -1.87 14.86 -8.67
N LEU A 207 -0.86 15.56 -8.14
CA LEU A 207 -1.03 16.43 -6.98
C LEU A 207 -2.03 17.57 -7.23
N ASN A 208 -2.01 18.18 -8.41
CA ASN A 208 -2.98 19.21 -8.78
C ASN A 208 -4.41 18.64 -8.87
N ARG A 209 -4.55 17.40 -9.37
CA ARG A 209 -5.85 16.71 -9.44
C ARG A 209 -6.44 16.48 -8.06
N ILE A 210 -5.66 15.93 -7.11
CA ILE A 210 -6.14 15.63 -5.77
C ILE A 210 -6.34 16.88 -4.90
N ALA A 211 -5.59 17.95 -5.13
CA ALA A 211 -5.75 19.23 -4.42
C ALA A 211 -7.00 20.01 -4.87
N ALA A 212 -7.62 19.65 -6.00
CA ALA A 212 -8.84 20.26 -6.53
C ALA A 212 -10.13 19.58 -6.05
N LEU A 213 -10.02 18.43 -5.37
CA LEU A 213 -11.11 17.68 -4.77
C LEU A 213 -11.39 18.17 -3.36
#